data_12ca2c36a9f98ac79863622eca96da37
#
_entry.id   12ca2c36a9f98ac79863622eca96da37
#
_cell.length_a   1.000
_cell.length_b   1.000
_cell.length_c   1.000
_cell.angle_alpha   90.00
_cell.angle_beta   90.00
_cell.angle_gamma   90.00
#
_symmetry.space_group_name_H-M   'P 1'
#
loop_
_entity.id
_entity.type
_entity.pdbx_description
1 polymer ?
#
loop_
_entity_poly.entity_id
_entity_poly.type
_entity_poly.pdbx_seq_one_letter_code
_entity_poly.pdbx_strand_id
1 'polypeptide(L)'
;IGGDEAGKGAWKTCPKCQGLMRRNGMKDVDELQSYMIHRAEKFLISKGRKLIGWDEILEGGLAPEATVMSWRGEEGGIKSARMGHDVVMTPGGYMYFDFYQADPKTQPYAIGGYTPIKRAYSYNPVPVDSLTAEESKHILGVQANTWTEYIKDEKHLEYMMFPRALAVAEIGWTPQEDRSWEDFKPRMNANIPVLQRMGIHTF
;
A
#
# COMPACT_ATOMS: atom_id res chain seq x y z
N ILE A 1 -2.89 -7.72 -8.97
CA ILE A 1 -4.10 -8.37 -8.45
C ILE A 1 -4.39 -7.87 -7.04
N GLY A 2 -5.63 -7.99 -6.56
CA GLY A 2 -5.96 -7.68 -5.18
C GLY A 2 -5.49 -8.75 -4.20
N GLY A 3 -6.40 -9.58 -3.73
CA GLY A 3 -6.18 -10.59 -2.69
C GLY A 3 -6.66 -10.13 -1.32
N ASP A 4 -6.98 -8.84 -1.21
CA ASP A 4 -7.46 -8.16 -0.02
C ASP A 4 -8.92 -8.51 0.30
N GLU A 5 -9.23 -8.52 1.59
CA GLU A 5 -10.58 -8.54 2.18
C GLU A 5 -11.52 -9.64 1.64
N ALA A 6 -10.96 -10.72 1.08
CA ALA A 6 -11.74 -11.81 0.56
C ALA A 6 -12.43 -12.61 1.68
N GLY A 7 -13.75 -12.46 1.82
CA GLY A 7 -14.55 -13.16 2.82
C GLY A 7 -14.58 -14.68 2.57
N LYS A 8 -13.86 -15.46 3.36
CA LYS A 8 -13.67 -16.91 3.19
C LYS A 8 -14.78 -17.77 3.83
N GLY A 9 -15.78 -17.14 4.47
CA GLY A 9 -16.85 -17.86 5.19
C GLY A 9 -17.59 -18.87 4.31
N ALA A 10 -18.02 -18.45 3.13
CA ALA A 10 -18.73 -19.32 2.20
C ALA A 10 -17.86 -20.50 1.67
N TRP A 11 -16.54 -20.35 1.61
CA TRP A 11 -15.65 -21.41 1.13
C TRP A 11 -15.58 -22.59 2.09
N LYS A 12 -15.79 -22.35 3.38
CA LYS A 12 -15.80 -23.39 4.44
C LYS A 12 -16.93 -24.40 4.27
N THR A 13 -18.05 -24.00 3.66
CA THR A 13 -19.24 -24.84 3.50
C THR A 13 -19.58 -25.18 2.05
N CYS A 14 -18.97 -24.49 1.09
CA CYS A 14 -19.20 -24.72 -0.34
C CYS A 14 -18.69 -26.10 -0.77
N PRO A 15 -19.57 -27.04 -1.28
CA PRO A 15 -19.12 -28.39 -1.68
C PRO A 15 -18.06 -28.37 -2.78
N LYS A 16 -18.11 -27.43 -3.71
CA LYS A 16 -17.13 -27.27 -4.80
C LYS A 16 -15.77 -26.84 -4.25
N CYS A 17 -15.74 -25.86 -3.33
CA CYS A 17 -14.51 -25.39 -2.67
C CYS A 17 -13.89 -26.52 -1.85
N GLN A 18 -14.68 -27.19 -1.03
CA GLN A 18 -14.23 -28.31 -0.21
C GLN A 18 -13.76 -29.50 -1.08
N GLY A 19 -14.42 -29.75 -2.20
CA GLY A 19 -13.99 -30.77 -3.18
C GLY A 19 -12.65 -30.40 -3.83
N LEU A 20 -12.43 -29.13 -4.17
CA LEU A 20 -11.15 -28.65 -4.72
C LEU A 20 -10.02 -28.76 -3.70
N MET A 21 -10.29 -28.34 -2.45
CA MET A 21 -9.32 -28.44 -1.35
C MET A 21 -8.88 -29.89 -1.12
N ARG A 22 -9.83 -30.83 -1.02
CA ARG A 22 -9.51 -32.26 -0.85
C ARG A 22 -8.67 -32.82 -1.99
N ARG A 23 -9.00 -32.51 -3.25
CA ARG A 23 -8.25 -33.01 -4.43
C ARG A 23 -6.81 -32.47 -4.48
N ASN A 24 -6.56 -31.32 -3.88
CA ASN A 24 -5.23 -30.69 -3.90
C ASN A 24 -4.52 -30.76 -2.53
N GLY A 25 -5.05 -31.49 -1.56
CA GLY A 25 -4.44 -31.67 -0.25
C GLY A 25 -4.35 -30.38 0.59
N MET A 26 -5.22 -29.42 0.34
CA MET A 26 -5.24 -28.13 1.07
C MET A 26 -5.85 -28.31 2.46
N LYS A 27 -5.22 -27.73 3.46
CA LYS A 27 -5.59 -27.85 4.88
C LYS A 27 -6.76 -26.94 5.26
N ASP A 28 -6.77 -25.73 4.72
CA ASP A 28 -7.72 -24.66 5.08
C ASP A 28 -8.06 -23.75 3.89
N VAL A 29 -8.92 -22.79 4.13
CA VAL A 29 -9.39 -21.83 3.12
C VAL A 29 -8.32 -20.79 2.77
N ASP A 30 -7.29 -20.61 3.59
CA ASP A 30 -6.17 -19.71 3.28
C ASP A 30 -5.28 -20.34 2.21
N GLU A 31 -5.06 -21.66 2.27
CA GLU A 31 -4.40 -22.38 1.18
C GLU A 31 -5.24 -22.39 -0.11
N LEU A 32 -6.58 -22.33 -0.02
CA LEU A 32 -7.43 -22.18 -1.20
C LEU A 32 -7.26 -20.78 -1.83
N GLN A 33 -7.13 -19.71 -1.02
CA GLN A 33 -6.77 -18.39 -1.52
C GLN A 33 -5.41 -18.40 -2.19
N SER A 34 -4.40 -18.94 -1.52
CA SER A 34 -3.04 -19.10 -2.07
C SER A 34 -3.05 -19.85 -3.41
N TYR A 35 -3.81 -20.94 -3.52
CA TYR A 35 -3.99 -21.66 -4.78
C TYR A 35 -4.51 -20.77 -5.92
N MET A 36 -5.47 -19.88 -5.63
CA MET A 36 -5.98 -18.93 -6.62
C MET A 36 -4.90 -17.92 -7.03
N ILE A 37 -4.15 -17.38 -6.05
CA ILE A 37 -3.06 -16.44 -6.29
C ILE A 37 -1.96 -17.07 -7.15
N HIS A 38 -1.53 -18.29 -6.84
CA HIS A 38 -0.55 -19.03 -7.65
C HIS A 38 -1.00 -19.24 -9.10
N ARG A 39 -2.29 -19.50 -9.31
CA ARG A 39 -2.83 -19.61 -10.68
C ARG A 39 -2.79 -18.28 -11.42
N ALA A 40 -3.13 -17.17 -10.75
CA ALA A 40 -3.03 -15.83 -11.31
C ALA A 40 -1.57 -15.49 -11.65
N GLU A 41 -0.64 -15.80 -10.74
CA GLU A 41 0.80 -15.60 -10.98
C GLU A 41 1.28 -16.33 -12.22
N LYS A 42 1.00 -17.64 -12.33
CA LYS A 42 1.38 -18.44 -13.51
C LYS A 42 0.84 -17.84 -14.82
N PHE A 43 -0.39 -17.34 -14.78
CA PHE A 43 -0.96 -16.67 -15.95
C PHE A 43 -0.22 -15.37 -16.28
N LEU A 44 0.06 -14.53 -15.29
CA LEU A 44 0.78 -13.27 -15.48
C LEU A 44 2.21 -13.51 -16.00
N ILE A 45 2.92 -14.47 -15.43
CA ILE A 45 4.27 -14.87 -15.89
C ILE A 45 4.21 -15.32 -17.35
N SER A 46 3.20 -16.11 -17.76
CA SER A 46 3.03 -16.53 -19.16
C SER A 46 2.79 -15.35 -20.13
N LYS A 47 2.45 -14.17 -19.60
CA LYS A 47 2.29 -12.91 -20.35
C LYS A 47 3.49 -11.95 -20.16
N GLY A 48 4.59 -12.42 -19.58
CA GLY A 48 5.78 -11.60 -19.32
C GLY A 48 5.54 -10.52 -18.26
N ARG A 49 4.65 -10.77 -17.29
CA ARG A 49 4.35 -9.84 -16.19
C ARG A 49 4.61 -10.49 -14.85
N LYS A 50 5.07 -9.71 -13.87
CA LYS A 50 5.15 -10.11 -12.46
C LYS A 50 3.83 -9.81 -11.76
N LEU A 51 3.50 -10.63 -10.74
CA LEU A 51 2.36 -10.39 -9.88
C LEU A 51 2.73 -9.43 -8.77
N ILE A 52 1.85 -8.48 -8.48
CA ILE A 52 1.86 -7.70 -7.25
C ILE A 52 0.48 -7.79 -6.60
N GLY A 53 0.41 -7.94 -5.29
CA GLY A 53 -0.85 -8.02 -4.54
C GLY A 53 -0.74 -7.44 -3.14
N TRP A 54 -1.89 -7.19 -2.53
CA TRP A 54 -1.97 -6.72 -1.14
C TRP A 54 -1.46 -7.79 -0.17
N ASP A 55 -1.10 -7.42 1.04
CA ASP A 55 -0.38 -8.31 1.95
C ASP A 55 -1.17 -9.54 2.43
N GLU A 56 -2.49 -9.62 2.16
CA GLU A 56 -3.29 -10.85 2.34
C GLU A 56 -2.85 -12.01 1.43
N ILE A 57 -2.09 -11.74 0.36
CA ILE A 57 -1.53 -12.83 -0.47
C ILE A 57 -0.48 -13.66 0.26
N LEU A 58 -0.03 -13.22 1.44
CA LEU A 58 0.81 -13.99 2.36
C LEU A 58 0.06 -15.15 3.04
N GLU A 59 -1.27 -15.07 3.10
CA GLU A 59 -2.10 -16.05 3.78
C GLU A 59 -2.15 -17.36 2.98
N GLY A 60 -1.93 -18.49 3.65
CA GLY A 60 -1.89 -19.82 3.01
C GLY A 60 -0.66 -20.10 2.15
N GLY A 61 0.30 -19.18 2.07
CA GLY A 61 1.56 -19.31 1.33
C GLY A 61 1.67 -18.34 0.15
N LEU A 62 2.77 -17.58 0.13
CA LEU A 62 3.05 -16.60 -0.90
C LEU A 62 3.46 -17.28 -2.21
N ALA A 63 2.95 -16.76 -3.33
CA ALA A 63 3.36 -17.20 -4.66
C ALA A 63 4.84 -16.83 -4.94
N PRO A 64 5.64 -17.69 -5.61
CA PRO A 64 7.11 -17.62 -5.59
C PRO A 64 7.73 -16.31 -6.11
N GLU A 65 7.11 -15.64 -7.09
CA GLU A 65 7.65 -14.41 -7.68
C GLU A 65 6.81 -13.17 -7.35
N ALA A 66 5.86 -13.30 -6.40
CA ALA A 66 4.96 -12.22 -6.07
C ALA A 66 5.67 -11.09 -5.33
N THR A 67 5.34 -9.87 -5.71
CA THR A 67 5.65 -8.65 -4.96
C THR A 67 4.49 -8.32 -4.02
N VAL A 68 4.77 -7.90 -2.80
CA VAL A 68 3.76 -7.64 -1.77
C VAL A 68 3.59 -6.15 -1.53
N MET A 69 2.34 -5.68 -1.52
CA MET A 69 1.98 -4.33 -1.06
C MET A 69 1.52 -4.40 0.40
N SER A 70 2.32 -3.85 1.32
CA SER A 70 2.05 -3.89 2.75
C SER A 70 1.18 -2.70 3.16
N TRP A 71 -0.15 -2.93 3.31
CA TRP A 71 -1.11 -1.88 3.62
C TRP A 71 -1.69 -1.94 5.05
N ARG A 72 -1.83 -3.12 5.63
CA ARG A 72 -2.33 -3.32 7.00
C ARG A 72 -1.34 -2.90 8.09
N GLY A 73 -0.20 -2.36 7.69
CA GLY A 73 0.93 -1.95 8.52
C GLY A 73 2.24 -2.33 7.85
N GLU A 74 3.29 -2.49 8.63
CA GLU A 74 4.63 -2.84 8.13
C GLU A 74 4.93 -4.34 8.18
N GLU A 75 4.20 -5.09 9.01
CA GLU A 75 4.48 -6.51 9.30
C GLU A 75 4.46 -7.39 8.07
N GLY A 76 3.48 -7.19 7.16
CA GLY A 76 3.41 -7.91 5.89
C GLY A 76 4.64 -7.68 5.02
N GLY A 77 5.08 -6.44 4.93
CA GLY A 77 6.28 -6.04 4.19
C GLY A 77 7.55 -6.62 4.79
N ILE A 78 7.73 -6.50 6.11
CA ILE A 78 8.87 -7.06 6.84
C ILE A 78 8.95 -8.57 6.63
N LYS A 79 7.83 -9.27 6.79
CA LYS A 79 7.75 -10.72 6.57
C LYS A 79 8.14 -11.10 5.14
N SER A 80 7.63 -10.37 4.15
CA SER A 80 7.91 -10.63 2.73
C SER A 80 9.37 -10.37 2.38
N ALA A 81 9.96 -9.27 2.85
CA ALA A 81 11.37 -8.94 2.64
C ALA A 81 12.30 -10.01 3.24
N ARG A 82 11.99 -10.50 4.45
CA ARG A 82 12.71 -11.63 5.07
C ARG A 82 12.61 -12.95 4.28
N MET A 83 11.55 -13.13 3.50
CA MET A 83 11.37 -14.27 2.63
C MET A 83 12.05 -14.08 1.25
N GLY A 84 12.67 -12.92 1.00
CA GLY A 84 13.32 -12.59 -0.26
C GLY A 84 12.36 -12.09 -1.36
N HIS A 85 11.18 -11.62 -0.97
CA HIS A 85 10.20 -11.05 -1.90
C HIS A 85 10.25 -9.53 -1.92
N ASP A 86 10.12 -8.96 -3.11
CA ASP A 86 10.01 -7.51 -3.28
C ASP A 86 8.75 -6.95 -2.61
N VAL A 87 8.85 -5.74 -2.08
CA VAL A 87 7.81 -5.10 -1.29
C VAL A 87 7.63 -3.64 -1.71
N VAL A 88 6.38 -3.20 -1.79
CA VAL A 88 6.02 -1.78 -1.79
C VAL A 88 5.32 -1.46 -0.46
N MET A 89 5.86 -0.49 0.27
CA MET A 89 5.31 -0.08 1.57
C MET A 89 4.21 0.96 1.36
N THR A 90 3.01 0.65 1.85
CA THR A 90 1.84 1.52 1.72
C THR A 90 0.92 1.47 2.96
N PRO A 91 1.49 1.54 4.19
CA PRO A 91 0.71 1.35 5.41
C PRO A 91 -0.38 2.40 5.56
N GLY A 92 -1.62 1.96 5.78
CA GLY A 92 -2.80 2.81 5.83
C GLY A 92 -2.71 3.94 6.87
N GLY A 93 -2.00 3.70 7.97
CA GLY A 93 -1.78 4.72 8.99
C GLY A 93 -0.96 5.94 8.55
N TYR A 94 -0.23 5.86 7.43
CA TYR A 94 0.65 6.91 6.90
C TYR A 94 0.37 7.27 5.44
N MET A 95 -0.07 6.31 4.63
CA MET A 95 -0.08 6.41 3.17
C MET A 95 -1.48 6.40 2.56
N TYR A 96 -2.56 6.43 3.36
CA TYR A 96 -3.93 6.53 2.85
C TYR A 96 -4.36 7.99 2.79
N PHE A 97 -4.49 8.50 1.57
CA PHE A 97 -4.80 9.91 1.28
C PHE A 97 -6.27 10.18 1.02
N ASP A 98 -7.10 9.16 1.08
CA ASP A 98 -8.55 9.24 1.25
C ASP A 98 -8.95 9.54 2.71
N PHE A 99 -8.00 9.54 3.66
CA PHE A 99 -8.19 9.94 5.05
C PHE A 99 -8.12 11.47 5.23
N TYR A 100 -8.79 11.97 6.27
CA TYR A 100 -8.75 13.38 6.63
C TYR A 100 -7.31 13.87 6.85
N GLN A 101 -7.04 15.10 6.39
CA GLN A 101 -5.73 15.73 6.57
C GLN A 101 -5.75 16.85 7.61
N ALA A 102 -6.94 17.29 8.05
CA ALA A 102 -7.17 18.23 9.14
C ALA A 102 -8.45 17.86 9.91
N ASP A 103 -8.96 18.77 10.77
CA ASP A 103 -10.20 18.56 11.52
C ASP A 103 -11.36 18.21 10.55
N PRO A 104 -12.01 17.05 10.69
CA PRO A 104 -13.11 16.61 9.83
C PRO A 104 -14.23 17.64 9.65
N LYS A 105 -14.47 18.50 10.66
CA LYS A 105 -15.50 19.56 10.59
C LYS A 105 -15.19 20.64 9.56
N THR A 106 -13.93 20.76 9.15
CA THR A 106 -13.44 21.79 8.21
C THR A 106 -13.11 21.22 6.84
N GLN A 107 -13.33 19.92 6.65
CA GLN A 107 -12.89 19.18 5.46
C GLN A 107 -14.09 18.66 4.66
N PRO A 108 -13.93 18.45 3.35
CA PRO A 108 -14.85 17.60 2.60
C PRO A 108 -15.00 16.25 3.27
N TYR A 109 -16.18 15.62 3.14
CA TYR A 109 -16.42 14.31 3.71
C TYR A 109 -15.46 13.25 3.15
N ALA A 110 -14.86 12.47 4.03
CA ALA A 110 -13.94 11.37 3.71
C ALA A 110 -14.35 10.10 4.44
N ILE A 111 -13.76 8.96 4.08
CA ILE A 111 -14.09 7.66 4.69
C ILE A 111 -13.83 7.62 6.20
N GLY A 112 -12.93 8.44 6.69
CA GLY A 112 -12.46 8.47 8.09
C GLY A 112 -10.94 8.58 8.17
N GLY A 113 -10.35 8.07 9.24
CA GLY A 113 -8.92 8.12 9.47
C GLY A 113 -8.36 9.54 9.61
N TYR A 114 -7.04 9.64 9.84
CA TYR A 114 -6.37 10.94 9.94
C TYR A 114 -4.91 10.81 9.51
N THR A 115 -4.58 11.41 8.38
CA THR A 115 -3.22 11.39 7.81
C THR A 115 -2.82 12.81 7.40
N PRO A 116 -2.45 13.69 8.37
CA PRO A 116 -1.90 15.00 8.05
C PRO A 116 -0.52 14.85 7.38
N ILE A 117 -0.12 15.85 6.60
CA ILE A 117 1.11 15.80 5.82
C ILE A 117 2.37 15.51 6.67
N LYS A 118 2.45 16.05 7.89
CA LYS A 118 3.57 15.79 8.80
C LYS A 118 3.67 14.31 9.19
N ARG A 119 2.51 13.63 9.32
CA ARG A 119 2.45 12.19 9.58
C ARG A 119 2.93 11.39 8.36
N ALA A 120 2.46 11.71 7.16
CA ALA A 120 2.95 11.09 5.93
C ALA A 120 4.47 11.28 5.78
N TYR A 121 4.98 12.50 6.00
CA TYR A 121 6.41 12.81 5.93
C TYR A 121 7.24 12.05 6.97
N SER A 122 6.70 11.79 8.16
CA SER A 122 7.43 11.10 9.23
C SER A 122 7.67 9.61 8.98
N TYR A 123 7.02 9.06 7.95
CA TYR A 123 7.14 7.64 7.64
C TYR A 123 8.52 7.29 7.07
N ASN A 124 9.10 6.19 7.55
CA ASN A 124 10.29 5.61 6.95
C ASN A 124 9.92 4.32 6.22
N PRO A 125 10.03 4.27 4.88
CA PRO A 125 9.66 3.08 4.11
C PRO A 125 10.54 1.85 4.40
N VAL A 126 11.76 2.05 4.90
CA VAL A 126 12.68 0.96 5.23
C VAL A 126 12.77 0.79 6.75
N PRO A 127 12.13 -0.23 7.34
CA PRO A 127 12.15 -0.47 8.78
C PRO A 127 13.50 -1.08 9.23
N VAL A 128 14.54 -0.25 9.29
CA VAL A 128 15.94 -0.66 9.55
C VAL A 128 16.14 -1.38 10.88
N ASP A 129 15.27 -1.14 11.87
CA ASP A 129 15.31 -1.84 13.16
C ASP A 129 14.79 -3.28 13.09
N SER A 130 14.12 -3.62 11.99
CA SER A 130 13.45 -4.91 11.79
C SER A 130 14.05 -5.73 10.65
N LEU A 131 14.83 -5.13 9.77
CA LEU A 131 15.42 -5.79 8.60
C LEU A 131 16.93 -5.63 8.59
N THR A 132 17.62 -6.68 8.16
CA THR A 132 19.06 -6.60 7.83
C THR A 132 19.25 -5.77 6.55
N ALA A 133 20.50 -5.36 6.27
CA ALA A 133 20.85 -4.62 5.07
C ALA A 133 20.50 -5.40 3.77
N GLU A 134 20.62 -6.73 3.78
CA GLU A 134 20.22 -7.57 2.63
C GLU A 134 18.71 -7.63 2.47
N GLU A 135 17.97 -7.87 3.54
CA GLU A 135 16.50 -7.91 3.52
C GLU A 135 15.92 -6.55 3.11
N SER A 136 16.53 -5.46 3.53
CA SER A 136 16.11 -4.09 3.17
C SER A 136 16.17 -3.81 1.67
N LYS A 137 16.99 -4.51 0.91
CA LYS A 137 17.08 -4.37 -0.56
C LYS A 137 15.79 -4.79 -1.27
N HIS A 138 14.96 -5.59 -0.62
CA HIS A 138 13.66 -5.99 -1.14
C HIS A 138 12.59 -4.90 -0.98
N ILE A 139 12.83 -3.85 -0.20
CA ILE A 139 11.91 -2.71 -0.12
C ILE A 139 12.11 -1.82 -1.34
N LEU A 140 11.24 -1.95 -2.33
CA LEU A 140 11.31 -1.20 -3.58
C LEU A 140 11.01 0.29 -3.40
N GLY A 141 10.25 0.63 -2.37
CA GLY A 141 9.87 2.00 -2.06
C GLY A 141 8.52 2.12 -1.37
N VAL A 142 7.91 3.29 -1.52
CA VAL A 142 6.66 3.69 -0.88
C VAL A 142 5.60 4.08 -1.90
N GLN A 143 4.34 3.83 -1.58
CA GLN A 143 3.19 4.29 -2.35
C GLN A 143 2.14 4.88 -1.41
N ALA A 144 1.48 5.95 -1.85
CA ALA A 144 0.25 6.42 -1.22
C ALA A 144 -0.97 5.92 -2.02
N ASN A 145 -2.05 5.63 -1.30
CA ASN A 145 -3.33 5.21 -1.88
C ASN A 145 -4.37 6.29 -1.65
N THR A 146 -5.22 6.52 -2.65
CA THR A 146 -6.34 7.45 -2.56
C THR A 146 -7.57 6.74 -3.11
N TRP A 147 -8.33 6.08 -2.24
CA TRP A 147 -9.55 5.38 -2.58
C TRP A 147 -10.68 6.38 -2.84
N THR A 148 -11.50 6.11 -3.84
CA THR A 148 -12.39 7.14 -4.39
C THR A 148 -13.85 7.01 -4.01
N GLU A 149 -14.21 6.17 -3.01
CA GLU A 149 -15.59 5.96 -2.57
C GLU A 149 -16.31 7.27 -2.19
N TYR A 150 -15.57 8.24 -1.65
CA TYR A 150 -16.10 9.53 -1.21
C TYR A 150 -15.54 10.72 -1.98
N ILE A 151 -14.71 10.48 -3.00
CA ILE A 151 -14.13 11.52 -3.84
C ILE A 151 -15.06 11.76 -5.03
N LYS A 152 -15.59 12.98 -5.15
CA LYS A 152 -16.67 13.31 -6.08
C LYS A 152 -16.20 13.71 -7.47
N ASP A 153 -15.04 14.34 -7.56
CA ASP A 153 -14.52 14.93 -8.78
C ASP A 153 -12.98 15.09 -8.70
N GLU A 154 -12.40 15.52 -9.80
CA GLU A 154 -10.95 15.74 -9.95
C GLU A 154 -10.40 16.75 -8.94
N LYS A 155 -11.12 17.86 -8.70
CA LYS A 155 -10.69 18.87 -7.73
C LYS A 155 -10.63 18.34 -6.30
N HIS A 156 -11.58 17.48 -5.96
CA HIS A 156 -11.58 16.80 -4.66
C HIS A 156 -10.43 15.80 -4.57
N LEU A 157 -10.13 15.06 -5.64
CA LEU A 157 -8.99 14.15 -5.71
C LEU A 157 -7.67 14.92 -5.50
N GLU A 158 -7.45 15.99 -6.24
CA GLU A 158 -6.26 16.84 -6.13
C GLU A 158 -6.10 17.41 -4.72
N TYR A 159 -7.19 17.92 -4.14
CA TYR A 159 -7.23 18.41 -2.76
C TYR A 159 -6.82 17.35 -1.74
N MET A 160 -7.26 16.10 -1.93
CA MET A 160 -6.90 14.98 -1.06
C MET A 160 -5.45 14.55 -1.24
N MET A 161 -4.91 14.65 -2.45
CA MET A 161 -3.54 14.23 -2.76
C MET A 161 -2.50 15.30 -2.41
N PHE A 162 -2.74 16.56 -2.74
CA PHE A 162 -1.76 17.63 -2.60
C PHE A 162 -2.04 18.52 -1.38
N PRO A 163 -0.99 18.89 -0.59
CA PRO A 163 0.44 18.69 -0.87
C PRO A 163 1.02 17.35 -0.38
N ARG A 164 0.23 16.40 0.17
CA ARG A 164 0.76 15.15 0.75
C ARG A 164 1.59 14.32 -0.23
N ALA A 165 1.28 14.36 -1.52
CA ALA A 165 2.07 13.69 -2.55
C ALA A 165 3.52 14.20 -2.62
N LEU A 166 3.77 15.46 -2.27
CA LEU A 166 5.13 16.00 -2.18
C LEU A 166 5.92 15.34 -1.04
N ALA A 167 5.25 15.02 0.08
CA ALA A 167 5.88 14.29 1.17
C ALA A 167 6.26 12.86 0.76
N VAL A 168 5.39 12.17 -0.01
CA VAL A 168 5.70 10.82 -0.53
C VAL A 168 6.90 10.87 -1.47
N ALA A 169 6.97 11.88 -2.36
CA ALA A 169 8.13 12.07 -3.22
C ALA A 169 9.40 12.28 -2.41
N GLU A 170 9.37 13.14 -1.39
CA GLU A 170 10.54 13.38 -0.54
C GLU A 170 11.01 12.10 0.17
N ILE A 171 10.11 11.37 0.85
CA ILE A 171 10.49 10.16 1.57
C ILE A 171 10.91 9.00 0.67
N GLY A 172 10.48 8.99 -0.58
CA GLY A 172 10.86 7.99 -1.56
C GLY A 172 12.21 8.26 -2.26
N TRP A 173 12.64 9.52 -2.33
CA TRP A 173 13.85 9.93 -3.04
C TRP A 173 15.01 10.35 -2.15
N THR A 174 14.72 10.79 -0.92
CA THR A 174 15.72 11.33 0.00
C THR A 174 16.06 10.29 1.07
N PRO A 175 17.33 9.93 1.26
CA PRO A 175 17.77 9.08 2.37
C PRO A 175 17.26 9.60 3.70
N GLN A 176 16.95 8.70 4.64
CA GLN A 176 16.33 9.07 5.90
C GLN A 176 17.19 10.06 6.72
N GLU A 177 18.49 9.85 6.72
CA GLU A 177 19.48 10.69 7.41
C GLU A 177 19.54 12.13 6.89
N ASP A 178 19.17 12.33 5.64
CA ASP A 178 19.18 13.65 4.98
C ASP A 178 17.81 14.35 5.04
N ARG A 179 16.78 13.69 5.61
CA ARG A 179 15.42 14.26 5.68
C ARG A 179 15.25 15.17 6.90
N SER A 180 14.73 16.37 6.67
CA SER A 180 14.39 17.34 7.70
C SER A 180 13.03 17.97 7.40
N TRP A 181 12.10 17.86 8.35
CA TRP A 181 10.80 18.54 8.24
C TRP A 181 10.95 20.05 8.13
N GLU A 182 11.91 20.62 8.85
CA GLU A 182 12.14 22.08 8.87
C GLU A 182 12.69 22.60 7.54
N ASP A 183 13.42 21.75 6.79
CA ASP A 183 13.86 22.03 5.42
C ASP A 183 12.76 21.73 4.39
N PHE A 184 12.07 20.60 4.51
CA PHE A 184 11.01 20.21 3.58
C PHE A 184 9.84 21.18 3.58
N LYS A 185 9.37 21.62 4.76
CA LYS A 185 8.19 22.46 4.88
C LYS A 185 8.27 23.78 4.07
N PRO A 186 9.34 24.58 4.12
CA PRO A 186 9.44 25.79 3.27
C PRO A 186 9.51 25.47 1.77
N ARG A 187 10.20 24.39 1.37
CA ARG A 187 10.24 23.96 -0.04
C ARG A 187 8.86 23.52 -0.53
N MET A 188 8.13 22.76 0.26
CA MET A 188 6.74 22.39 -0.01
C MET A 188 5.86 23.61 -0.18
N ASN A 189 5.92 24.57 0.78
CA ASN A 189 5.13 25.79 0.73
C ASN A 189 5.44 26.64 -0.51
N ALA A 190 6.70 26.66 -0.97
CA ALA A 190 7.08 27.34 -2.20
C ALA A 190 6.54 26.64 -3.47
N ASN A 191 6.28 25.33 -3.41
CA ASN A 191 5.72 24.57 -4.52
C ASN A 191 4.19 24.66 -4.62
N ILE A 192 3.46 24.91 -3.53
CA ILE A 192 1.99 25.04 -3.56
C ILE A 192 1.52 26.06 -4.60
N PRO A 193 2.04 27.32 -4.66
CA PRO A 193 1.64 28.26 -5.68
C PRO A 193 2.00 27.82 -7.11
N VAL A 194 3.02 26.98 -7.28
CA VAL A 194 3.35 26.40 -8.60
C VAL A 194 2.27 25.43 -9.04
N LEU A 195 1.87 24.48 -8.16
CA LEU A 195 0.78 23.56 -8.42
C LEU A 195 -0.52 24.29 -8.74
N GLN A 196 -0.85 25.33 -7.97
CA GLN A 196 -2.06 26.13 -8.19
C GLN A 196 -2.04 26.87 -9.55
N ARG A 197 -0.89 27.39 -10.00
CA ARG A 197 -0.76 27.96 -11.35
C ARG A 197 -0.90 26.93 -12.46
N MET A 198 -0.62 25.65 -12.18
CA MET A 198 -0.88 24.53 -13.09
C MET A 198 -2.35 24.10 -13.09
N GLY A 199 -3.20 24.72 -12.29
CA GLY A 199 -4.63 24.40 -12.16
C GLY A 199 -4.94 23.33 -11.12
N ILE A 200 -3.95 22.86 -10.35
CA ILE A 200 -4.12 21.82 -9.35
C ILE A 200 -4.73 22.41 -8.06
N HIS A 201 -5.78 21.79 -7.56
CA HIS A 201 -6.45 22.17 -6.31
C HIS A 201 -5.70 21.54 -5.15
N THR A 202 -5.11 22.37 -4.29
CA THR A 202 -4.37 21.92 -3.11
C THR A 202 -5.16 22.17 -1.83
N PHE A 203 -4.91 21.32 -0.82
CA PHE A 203 -5.31 21.59 0.57
C PHE A 203 -4.67 22.86 1.11
#